data_ab4df24ba176cdf9cc4dc9cd6a566043
#
_entry.id   ab4df24ba176cdf9cc4dc9cd6a566043
#
_cell.length_a   1.000
_cell.length_b   1.000
_cell.length_c   1.000
_cell.angle_alpha   90.00
_cell.angle_beta   90.00
_cell.angle_gamma   90.00
#
_symmetry.space_group_name_H-M   'P 1'
#
loop_
_entity.id
_entity.type
_entity.pdbx_description
1 polymer ?
#
loop_
_entity_poly.entity_id
_entity_poly.type
_entity_poly.pdbx_seq_one_letter_code
_entity_poly.pdbx_strand_id
1 'polypeptide(L)'
;VLRTMTPADYTTFREGLGQSSGFQSWQYRLIEYAVGNRNLAMLKPHAHRADITAKLEAELARPSLYDEALRHLARSGLPVPAEVLTRDLRQPWVVHEGVQQVWETVYRDPIKYWQAYELAEKLVDFEDYFRRWRFNHVTTVERVIGLKRGTGGTSGVSYLRRMLEVELFPELWHLRTTL
;
A
#
# COMPACT_ATOMS: atom_id res chain seq x y z
N VAL A 1 -13.41 -12.17 -13.51
CA VAL A 1 -14.14 -11.72 -14.70
C VAL A 1 -13.27 -11.85 -15.95
N LEU A 2 -12.16 -11.11 -16.10
CA LEU A 2 -11.34 -11.13 -17.33
C LEU A 2 -10.83 -12.53 -17.75
N ARG A 3 -10.63 -13.45 -16.80
CA ARG A 3 -10.19 -14.82 -17.08
C ARG A 3 -11.30 -15.71 -17.64
N THR A 4 -12.54 -15.31 -17.51
CA THR A 4 -13.74 -16.05 -17.93
C THR A 4 -14.42 -15.43 -19.15
N MET A 5 -13.88 -14.33 -19.68
CA MET A 5 -14.41 -13.71 -20.90
C MET A 5 -14.11 -14.58 -22.14
N THR A 6 -15.05 -14.63 -23.05
CA THR A 6 -14.79 -15.20 -24.37
C THR A 6 -13.83 -14.31 -25.16
N PRO A 7 -13.14 -14.81 -26.21
CA PRO A 7 -12.30 -13.97 -27.06
C PRO A 7 -13.04 -12.77 -27.67
N ALA A 8 -14.29 -12.95 -28.04
CA ALA A 8 -15.14 -11.88 -28.61
C ALA A 8 -15.44 -10.80 -27.57
N ASP A 9 -15.89 -11.19 -26.36
CA ASP A 9 -16.15 -10.25 -25.26
C ASP A 9 -14.89 -9.48 -24.87
N TYR A 10 -13.74 -10.16 -24.84
CA TYR A 10 -12.46 -9.54 -24.53
C TYR A 10 -12.06 -8.50 -25.58
N THR A 11 -12.26 -8.79 -26.87
CA THR A 11 -12.00 -7.85 -27.96
C THR A 11 -12.88 -6.60 -27.82
N THR A 12 -14.19 -6.80 -27.64
CA THR A 12 -15.16 -5.71 -27.44
C THR A 12 -14.80 -4.84 -26.22
N PHE A 13 -14.47 -5.47 -25.09
CA PHE A 13 -14.04 -4.77 -23.89
C PHE A 13 -12.77 -3.92 -24.15
N ARG A 14 -11.79 -4.48 -24.84
CA ARG A 14 -10.54 -3.81 -25.17
C ARG A 14 -10.72 -2.64 -26.13
N GLU A 15 -11.57 -2.79 -27.13
CA GLU A 15 -11.93 -1.73 -28.07
C GLU A 15 -12.60 -0.55 -27.37
N GLY A 16 -13.50 -0.82 -26.42
CA GLY A 16 -14.15 0.18 -25.58
C GLY A 16 -13.19 1.02 -24.73
N LEU A 17 -11.98 0.54 -24.44
CA LEU A 17 -10.93 1.32 -23.79
C LEU A 17 -10.25 2.37 -24.73
N GLY A 18 -10.37 2.21 -26.06
CA GLY A 18 -9.76 3.08 -27.06
C GLY A 18 -8.26 3.23 -26.87
N GLN A 19 -7.77 4.48 -26.87
CA GLN A 19 -6.35 4.82 -26.59
C GLN A 19 -6.04 4.90 -25.08
N SER A 20 -7.06 4.77 -24.22
CA SER A 20 -6.92 4.85 -22.77
C SER A 20 -6.38 3.53 -22.21
N SER A 21 -5.56 3.62 -21.19
CA SER A 21 -5.06 2.47 -20.43
C SER A 21 -5.92 2.13 -19.21
N GLY A 22 -7.15 2.64 -19.15
CA GLY A 22 -8.02 2.53 -17.99
C GLY A 22 -8.07 3.84 -17.18
N PHE A 23 -8.58 3.78 -15.97
CA PHE A 23 -8.83 4.94 -15.12
C PHE A 23 -8.04 4.87 -13.82
N GLN A 24 -7.77 6.04 -13.23
CA GLN A 24 -7.20 6.13 -11.89
C GLN A 24 -8.31 5.89 -10.86
N SER A 25 -8.17 4.83 -10.05
CA SER A 25 -9.15 4.52 -9.00
C SER A 25 -8.83 5.33 -7.74
N TRP A 26 -9.70 6.27 -7.39
CA TRP A 26 -9.61 7.01 -6.14
C TRP A 26 -9.87 6.11 -4.91
N GLN A 27 -10.71 5.07 -5.05
CA GLN A 27 -10.95 4.09 -3.99
C GLN A 27 -9.65 3.33 -3.67
N TYR A 28 -8.88 2.96 -4.68
CA TYR A 28 -7.58 2.35 -4.49
C TYR A 28 -6.62 3.30 -3.76
N ARG A 29 -6.65 4.61 -4.07
CA ARG A 29 -5.84 5.60 -3.35
C ARG A 29 -6.22 5.71 -1.88
N LEU A 30 -7.51 5.65 -1.54
CA LEU A 30 -7.94 5.60 -0.13
C LEU A 30 -7.32 4.39 0.58
N ILE A 31 -7.36 3.20 -0.03
CA ILE A 31 -6.74 2.01 0.55
C ILE A 31 -5.24 2.22 0.74
N GLU A 32 -4.52 2.72 -0.27
CA GLU A 32 -3.09 2.98 -0.16
C GLU A 32 -2.76 3.94 0.98
N TYR A 33 -3.51 5.03 1.11
CA TYR A 33 -3.32 5.99 2.20
C TYR A 33 -3.65 5.40 3.56
N ALA A 34 -4.73 4.62 3.65
CA ALA A 34 -5.11 3.94 4.88
C ALA A 34 -4.06 2.94 5.37
N VAL A 35 -3.35 2.26 4.47
CA VAL A 35 -2.30 1.30 4.85
C VAL A 35 -0.91 1.94 5.02
N GLY A 36 -0.74 3.22 4.70
CA GLY A 36 0.50 3.97 4.94
C GLY A 36 1.29 4.36 3.70
N ASN A 37 0.91 3.91 2.49
CA ASN A 37 1.56 4.35 1.25
C ASN A 37 1.06 5.74 0.84
N ARG A 38 1.68 6.79 1.37
CA ARG A 38 1.24 8.19 1.26
C ARG A 38 1.92 8.95 0.13
N ASN A 39 1.69 8.51 -1.10
CA ASN A 39 2.20 9.19 -2.29
C ASN A 39 1.32 10.39 -2.65
N LEU A 40 1.71 11.59 -2.20
CA LEU A 40 0.96 12.83 -2.43
C LEU A 40 0.82 13.20 -3.92
N ALA A 41 1.75 12.78 -4.78
CA ALA A 41 1.66 13.03 -6.22
C ALA A 41 0.41 12.40 -6.84
N MET A 42 -0.16 11.38 -6.18
CA MET A 42 -1.38 10.71 -6.63
C MET A 42 -2.68 11.48 -6.33
N LEU A 43 -2.62 12.63 -5.68
CA LEU A 43 -3.75 13.56 -5.60
C LEU A 43 -4.00 14.27 -6.95
N LYS A 44 -2.92 14.57 -7.68
CA LYS A 44 -2.98 15.35 -8.94
C LYS A 44 -3.98 14.79 -9.97
N PRO A 45 -4.06 13.48 -10.24
CA PRO A 45 -5.05 12.93 -11.17
C PRO A 45 -6.51 13.22 -10.79
N HIS A 46 -6.79 13.49 -9.53
CA HIS A 46 -8.13 13.69 -8.97
C HIS A 46 -8.45 15.18 -8.71
N ALA A 47 -7.52 16.10 -8.97
CA ALA A 47 -7.66 17.52 -8.67
C ALA A 47 -8.88 18.20 -9.34
N HIS A 48 -9.39 17.63 -10.46
CA HIS A 48 -10.59 18.10 -11.13
C HIS A 48 -11.90 17.68 -10.43
N ARG A 49 -11.84 16.85 -9.38
CA ARG A 49 -12.97 16.34 -8.60
C ARG A 49 -12.83 16.76 -7.15
N ALA A 50 -13.40 17.92 -6.77
CA ALA A 50 -13.29 18.47 -5.42
C ALA A 50 -13.82 17.52 -4.33
N ASP A 51 -14.92 16.80 -4.59
CA ASP A 51 -15.51 15.82 -3.70
C ASP A 51 -14.58 14.63 -3.40
N ILE A 52 -13.85 14.15 -4.41
CA ILE A 52 -12.88 13.06 -4.29
C ILE A 52 -11.60 13.56 -3.60
N THR A 53 -11.11 14.72 -4.00
CA THR A 53 -9.91 15.32 -3.41
C THR A 53 -10.10 15.52 -1.91
N ALA A 54 -11.27 16.04 -1.49
CA ALA A 54 -11.58 16.19 -0.06
C ALA A 54 -11.54 14.86 0.71
N LYS A 55 -12.06 13.77 0.13
CA LYS A 55 -12.01 12.44 0.76
C LYS A 55 -10.57 11.92 0.90
N LEU A 56 -9.75 12.10 -0.15
CA LEU A 56 -8.34 11.68 -0.15
C LEU A 56 -7.53 12.49 0.87
N GLU A 57 -7.76 13.80 0.94
CA GLU A 57 -7.13 14.69 1.91
C GLU A 57 -7.53 14.36 3.35
N ALA A 58 -8.80 14.04 3.60
CA ALA A 58 -9.28 13.61 4.90
C ALA A 58 -8.60 12.29 5.33
N GLU A 59 -8.40 11.33 4.42
CA GLU A 59 -7.70 10.09 4.73
C GLU A 59 -6.20 10.32 5.01
N LEU A 60 -5.55 11.23 4.28
CA LEU A 60 -4.16 11.61 4.55
C LEU A 60 -3.96 12.26 5.93
N ALA A 61 -4.98 12.91 6.47
CA ALA A 61 -4.93 13.53 7.79
C ALA A 61 -5.12 12.52 8.94
N ARG A 62 -5.54 11.29 8.65
CA ARG A 62 -5.77 10.24 9.66
C ARG A 62 -4.52 9.38 9.84
N PRO A 63 -4.31 8.76 11.00
CA PRO A 63 -3.29 7.71 11.15
C PRO A 63 -3.53 6.58 10.17
N SER A 64 -2.47 6.06 9.57
CA SER A 64 -2.53 4.85 8.76
C SER A 64 -2.47 3.59 9.62
N LEU A 65 -2.66 2.43 9.00
CA LEU A 65 -2.46 1.14 9.66
C LEU A 65 -1.05 1.00 10.24
N TYR A 66 -0.03 1.50 9.54
CA TYR A 66 1.34 1.57 10.06
C TYR A 66 1.41 2.40 11.35
N ASP A 67 0.84 3.61 11.34
CA ASP A 67 0.85 4.50 12.51
C ASP A 67 0.10 3.89 13.69
N GLU A 68 -1.07 3.27 13.45
CA GLU A 68 -1.86 2.64 14.51
C GLU A 68 -1.18 1.40 15.09
N ALA A 69 -0.47 0.62 14.28
CA ALA A 69 0.34 -0.49 14.77
C ALA A 69 1.41 0.01 15.75
N LEU A 70 2.18 1.05 15.40
CA LEU A 70 3.19 1.63 16.29
C LEU A 70 2.59 2.23 17.56
N ARG A 71 1.45 2.92 17.45
CA ARG A 71 0.72 3.43 18.62
C ARG A 71 0.22 2.31 19.53
N HIS A 72 -0.21 1.19 18.96
CA HIS A 72 -0.59 0.02 19.74
C HIS A 72 0.59 -0.54 20.52
N LEU A 73 1.75 -0.69 19.89
CA LEU A 73 2.98 -1.14 20.57
C LEU A 73 3.36 -0.19 21.72
N ALA A 74 3.32 1.12 21.49
CA ALA A 74 3.62 2.10 22.52
C ALA A 74 2.64 2.02 23.70
N ARG A 75 1.33 1.88 23.43
CA ARG A 75 0.32 1.68 24.49
C ARG A 75 0.50 0.37 25.27
N SER A 76 1.11 -0.63 24.64
CA SER A 76 1.46 -1.91 25.27
C SER A 76 2.78 -1.86 26.06
N GLY A 77 3.38 -0.68 26.20
CA GLY A 77 4.61 -0.45 26.98
C GLY A 77 5.90 -0.79 26.25
N LEU A 78 5.87 -1.01 24.94
CA LEU A 78 7.07 -1.21 24.13
C LEU A 78 7.72 0.17 23.81
N PRO A 79 9.06 0.27 23.76
CA PRO A 79 9.79 1.53 23.63
C PRO A 79 9.82 2.05 22.20
N VAL A 80 8.65 2.38 21.65
CA VAL A 80 8.54 2.96 20.29
C VAL A 80 9.10 4.39 20.32
N PRO A 81 10.00 4.77 19.38
CA PRO A 81 10.58 6.11 19.34
C PRO A 81 9.51 7.20 19.22
N ALA A 82 9.65 8.27 20.00
CA ALA A 82 8.65 9.35 20.06
C ALA A 82 8.48 10.07 18.72
N GLU A 83 9.57 10.24 17.97
CA GLU A 83 9.57 10.90 16.67
C GLU A 83 8.70 10.20 15.63
N VAL A 84 8.62 8.86 15.66
CA VAL A 84 7.73 8.14 14.74
C VAL A 84 6.25 8.24 15.13
N LEU A 85 5.97 8.45 16.42
CA LEU A 85 4.61 8.63 16.94
C LEU A 85 4.05 10.04 16.69
N THR A 86 4.96 11.04 16.56
CA THR A 86 4.61 12.47 16.43
C THR A 86 4.87 13.03 15.03
N ARG A 87 5.23 12.18 14.07
CA ARG A 87 5.52 12.59 12.69
C ARG A 87 4.32 13.26 12.01
N ASP A 88 4.56 14.04 10.98
CA ASP A 88 3.49 14.50 10.07
C ASP A 88 2.86 13.31 9.36
N LEU A 89 1.59 13.03 9.69
CA LEU A 89 0.84 11.90 9.13
C LEU A 89 0.63 11.99 7.62
N ARG A 90 0.69 13.19 7.04
CA ARG A 90 0.52 13.40 5.60
C ARG A 90 1.74 12.94 4.79
N GLN A 91 2.90 12.88 5.42
CA GLN A 91 4.14 12.46 4.78
C GLN A 91 4.27 10.93 4.78
N PRO A 92 4.95 10.35 3.79
CA PRO A 92 5.35 8.96 3.86
C PRO A 92 6.13 8.69 5.16
N TRP A 93 5.95 7.51 5.73
CA TRP A 93 6.85 7.03 6.78
C TRP A 93 8.23 6.74 6.19
N VAL A 94 9.23 6.72 7.05
CA VAL A 94 10.61 6.35 6.72
C VAL A 94 10.99 5.18 7.61
N VAL A 95 11.67 4.18 7.04
CA VAL A 95 12.21 3.03 7.81
C VAL A 95 13.01 3.54 8.99
N HIS A 96 12.73 3.01 10.18
CA HIS A 96 13.32 3.49 11.43
C HIS A 96 13.93 2.34 12.23
N GLU A 97 15.24 2.42 12.48
CA GLU A 97 15.98 1.39 13.20
C GLU A 97 15.38 1.08 14.59
N GLY A 98 14.96 2.12 15.33
CA GLY A 98 14.31 1.91 16.63
C GLY A 98 12.98 1.17 16.54
N VAL A 99 12.22 1.32 15.45
CA VAL A 99 11.01 0.53 15.20
C VAL A 99 11.37 -0.92 14.91
N GLN A 100 12.41 -1.16 14.12
CA GLN A 100 12.91 -2.51 13.87
C GLN A 100 13.32 -3.19 15.17
N GLN A 101 14.06 -2.50 16.06
CA GLN A 101 14.47 -3.04 17.36
C GLN A 101 13.27 -3.39 18.27
N VAL A 102 12.20 -2.60 18.22
CA VAL A 102 10.95 -2.92 18.93
C VAL A 102 10.36 -4.22 18.42
N TRP A 103 10.25 -4.40 17.12
CA TRP A 103 9.76 -5.65 16.53
C TRP A 103 10.70 -6.83 16.82
N GLU A 104 12.01 -6.64 16.76
CA GLU A 104 12.98 -7.68 17.16
C GLU A 104 12.77 -8.13 18.60
N THR A 105 12.51 -7.21 19.52
CA THR A 105 12.19 -7.51 20.92
C THR A 105 10.96 -8.41 21.02
N VAL A 106 9.93 -8.14 20.24
CA VAL A 106 8.70 -8.93 20.17
C VAL A 106 8.98 -10.34 19.64
N TYR A 107 9.76 -10.46 18.57
CA TYR A 107 10.07 -11.75 17.96
C TYR A 107 11.04 -12.62 18.80
N ARG A 108 11.88 -12.01 19.64
CA ARG A 108 12.80 -12.74 20.53
C ARG A 108 12.10 -13.35 21.77
N ASP A 109 10.95 -12.79 22.16
CA ASP A 109 10.15 -13.32 23.27
C ASP A 109 8.65 -13.30 22.93
N PRO A 110 8.21 -14.17 21.99
CA PRO A 110 6.83 -14.17 21.50
C PRO A 110 5.83 -14.62 22.57
N ILE A 111 6.27 -15.34 23.61
CA ILE A 111 5.39 -15.75 24.71
C ILE A 111 5.02 -14.53 25.55
N LYS A 112 6.00 -13.72 25.92
CA LYS A 112 5.80 -12.49 26.69
C LYS A 112 5.00 -11.44 25.92
N TYR A 113 5.28 -11.31 24.62
CA TYR A 113 4.70 -10.28 23.76
C TYR A 113 3.68 -10.86 22.77
N TRP A 114 2.93 -11.89 23.17
CA TRP A 114 2.07 -12.67 22.28
C TRP A 114 1.13 -11.81 21.41
N GLN A 115 0.45 -10.82 22.00
CA GLN A 115 -0.47 -9.96 21.24
C GLN A 115 0.25 -9.12 20.18
N ALA A 116 1.44 -8.59 20.48
CA ALA A 116 2.25 -7.83 19.53
C ALA A 116 2.82 -8.75 18.46
N TYR A 117 3.23 -9.97 18.82
CA TYR A 117 3.69 -10.98 17.85
C TYR A 117 2.56 -11.37 16.88
N GLU A 118 1.38 -11.68 17.40
CA GLU A 118 0.22 -11.99 16.57
C GLU A 118 -0.15 -10.82 15.63
N LEU A 119 -0.10 -9.59 16.12
CA LEU A 119 -0.28 -8.40 15.29
C LEU A 119 0.77 -8.34 14.17
N ALA A 120 2.05 -8.53 14.49
CA ALA A 120 3.13 -8.52 13.51
C ALA A 120 2.90 -9.54 12.40
N GLU A 121 2.58 -10.78 12.74
CA GLU A 121 2.30 -11.83 11.75
C GLU A 121 1.07 -11.50 10.89
N LYS A 122 0.02 -10.88 11.46
CA LYS A 122 -1.14 -10.43 10.70
C LYS A 122 -0.81 -9.28 9.74
N LEU A 123 0.08 -8.37 10.12
CA LEU A 123 0.55 -7.30 9.23
C LEU A 123 1.39 -7.87 8.06
N VAL A 124 2.24 -8.85 8.34
CA VAL A 124 3.02 -9.56 7.31
C VAL A 124 2.09 -10.33 6.36
N ASP A 125 1.12 -11.09 6.88
CA ASP A 125 0.11 -11.79 6.09
C ASP A 125 -0.67 -10.81 5.18
N PHE A 126 -1.12 -9.69 5.77
CA PHE A 126 -1.84 -8.66 5.03
C PHE A 126 -0.99 -8.10 3.87
N GLU A 127 0.28 -7.77 4.14
CA GLU A 127 1.17 -7.27 3.10
C GLU A 127 1.44 -8.31 2.02
N ASP A 128 1.63 -9.59 2.36
CA ASP A 128 1.81 -10.67 1.39
C ASP A 128 0.59 -10.78 0.45
N TYR A 129 -0.64 -10.79 1.00
CA TYR A 129 -1.85 -10.78 0.19
C TYR A 129 -1.97 -9.53 -0.68
N PHE A 130 -1.56 -8.38 -0.18
CA PHE A 130 -1.60 -7.12 -0.92
C PHE A 130 -0.56 -7.11 -2.06
N ARG A 131 0.64 -7.67 -1.85
CA ARG A 131 1.66 -7.88 -2.88
C ARG A 131 1.16 -8.82 -3.98
N ARG A 132 0.54 -9.93 -3.62
CA ARG A 132 -0.07 -10.87 -4.57
C ARG A 132 -1.18 -10.21 -5.39
N TRP A 133 -2.01 -9.39 -4.76
CA TRP A 133 -3.02 -8.63 -5.47
C TRP A 133 -2.40 -7.64 -6.45
N ARG A 134 -1.37 -6.88 -6.06
CA ARG A 134 -0.63 -5.97 -6.95
C ARG A 134 -0.05 -6.74 -8.16
N PHE A 135 0.60 -7.87 -7.92
CA PHE A 135 1.15 -8.72 -8.98
C PHE A 135 0.08 -9.16 -9.97
N ASN A 136 -1.03 -9.70 -9.48
CA ASN A 136 -2.16 -10.12 -10.31
C ASN A 136 -2.75 -8.94 -11.09
N HIS A 137 -2.81 -7.75 -10.48
CA HIS A 137 -3.28 -6.54 -11.13
C HIS A 137 -2.37 -6.13 -12.29
N VAL A 138 -1.06 -6.08 -12.08
CA VAL A 138 -0.07 -5.80 -13.14
C VAL A 138 -0.25 -6.75 -14.30
N THR A 139 -0.26 -8.06 -14.04
CA THR A 139 -0.40 -9.11 -15.06
C THR A 139 -1.71 -8.95 -15.84
N THR A 140 -2.81 -8.62 -15.13
CA THR A 140 -4.10 -8.37 -15.77
C THR A 140 -4.05 -7.15 -16.68
N VAL A 141 -3.47 -6.05 -16.20
CA VAL A 141 -3.33 -4.81 -16.98
C VAL A 141 -2.47 -5.05 -18.23
N GLU A 142 -1.34 -5.75 -18.10
CA GLU A 142 -0.50 -6.11 -19.24
C GLU A 142 -1.26 -6.92 -20.30
N ARG A 143 -2.10 -7.87 -19.89
CA ARG A 143 -2.91 -8.65 -20.81
C ARG A 143 -3.99 -7.83 -21.51
N VAL A 144 -4.57 -6.83 -20.82
CA VAL A 144 -5.69 -6.05 -21.34
C VAL A 144 -5.23 -4.93 -22.26
N ILE A 145 -4.27 -4.13 -21.84
CA ILE A 145 -3.87 -2.90 -22.54
C ILE A 145 -2.46 -2.98 -23.16
N GLY A 146 -1.69 -4.01 -22.85
CA GLY A 146 -0.29 -4.11 -23.28
C GLY A 146 0.55 -2.95 -22.72
N LEU A 147 1.43 -2.40 -23.54
CA LEU A 147 2.33 -1.29 -23.16
C LEU A 147 1.77 0.10 -23.45
N LYS A 148 0.45 0.25 -23.60
CA LYS A 148 -0.17 1.56 -23.82
C LYS A 148 0.08 2.52 -22.64
N ARG A 149 0.13 3.82 -22.93
CA ARG A 149 0.25 4.87 -21.90
C ARG A 149 -0.96 4.86 -20.95
N GLY A 150 -0.70 5.04 -19.66
CA GLY A 150 -1.75 5.23 -18.65
C GLY A 150 -2.49 6.56 -18.83
N THR A 151 -3.77 6.59 -18.47
CA THR A 151 -4.61 7.81 -18.49
C THR A 151 -4.10 8.94 -17.60
N GLY A 152 -3.23 8.65 -16.63
CA GLY A 152 -2.59 9.64 -15.75
C GLY A 152 -1.26 10.18 -16.25
N GLY A 153 -0.91 9.98 -17.56
CA GLY A 153 0.38 10.42 -18.11
C GLY A 153 1.58 9.58 -17.68
N THR A 154 1.38 8.57 -16.84
CA THR A 154 2.40 7.62 -16.43
C THR A 154 2.54 6.49 -17.46
N SER A 155 3.69 5.82 -17.47
CA SER A 155 3.96 4.68 -18.34
C SER A 155 3.15 3.42 -17.99
N GLY A 156 1.91 3.55 -17.51
CA GLY A 156 0.98 2.45 -17.23
C GLY A 156 1.62 1.28 -16.47
N VAL A 157 1.96 0.22 -17.22
CA VAL A 157 2.56 -1.00 -16.67
C VAL A 157 3.86 -0.76 -15.91
N SER A 158 4.75 0.13 -16.41
CA SER A 158 6.02 0.39 -15.72
C SER A 158 5.83 1.06 -14.36
N TYR A 159 4.81 1.91 -14.21
CA TYR A 159 4.42 2.45 -12.90
C TYR A 159 3.92 1.33 -11.98
N LEU A 160 3.03 0.47 -12.47
CA LEU A 160 2.47 -0.63 -11.68
C LEU A 160 3.56 -1.63 -11.25
N ARG A 161 4.55 -1.89 -12.10
CA ARG A 161 5.70 -2.76 -11.75
C ARG A 161 6.50 -2.17 -10.59
N ARG A 162 6.80 -0.85 -10.60
CA ARG A 162 7.45 -0.20 -9.45
C ARG A 162 6.64 -0.29 -8.16
N MET A 163 5.30 -0.34 -8.26
CA MET A 163 4.44 -0.52 -7.09
C MET A 163 4.57 -1.92 -6.45
N LEU A 164 5.14 -2.91 -7.15
CA LEU A 164 5.42 -4.22 -6.55
C LEU A 164 6.53 -4.15 -5.49
N GLU A 165 7.44 -3.18 -5.61
CA GLU A 165 8.58 -2.98 -4.72
C GLU A 165 8.21 -2.20 -3.45
N VAL A 166 6.99 -1.63 -3.38
CA VAL A 166 6.55 -0.85 -2.23
C VAL A 166 6.23 -1.77 -1.06
N GLU A 167 6.98 -1.64 0.01
CA GLU A 167 6.76 -2.29 1.29
C GLU A 167 5.80 -1.43 2.15
N LEU A 168 4.95 -2.09 2.93
CA LEU A 168 4.04 -1.44 3.86
C LEU A 168 4.57 -1.45 5.28
N PHE A 169 5.25 -2.52 5.65
CA PHE A 169 5.83 -2.76 6.98
C PHE A 169 7.29 -3.23 6.85
N PRO A 170 8.21 -2.40 6.32
CA PRO A 170 9.57 -2.83 5.96
C PRO A 170 10.36 -3.36 7.15
N GLU A 171 10.17 -2.80 8.35
CA GLU A 171 10.89 -3.24 9.53
C GLU A 171 10.55 -4.70 9.89
N LEU A 172 9.31 -5.15 9.62
CA LEU A 172 8.90 -6.54 9.82
C LEU A 172 9.52 -7.51 8.80
N TRP A 173 9.81 -7.03 7.58
CA TRP A 173 10.51 -7.83 6.58
C TRP A 173 12.01 -7.85 6.82
N HIS A 174 12.61 -6.71 7.17
CA HIS A 174 14.06 -6.57 7.35
C HIS A 174 14.55 -7.32 8.59
N LEU A 175 13.79 -7.35 9.69
CA LEU A 175 14.20 -8.05 10.90
C LEU A 175 14.42 -9.56 10.69
N ARG A 176 13.81 -10.16 9.66
CA ARG A 176 14.01 -11.59 9.32
C ARG A 176 15.48 -11.93 9.01
N THR A 177 16.25 -10.92 8.64
CA THR A 177 17.70 -11.07 8.36
C THR A 177 18.53 -11.04 9.64
N THR A 178 18.01 -10.45 10.74
CA THR A 178 18.72 -10.22 11.99
C THR A 178 18.29 -11.13 13.14
N LEU A 179 17.21 -11.90 12.95
CA LEU A 179 16.76 -12.93 13.90
C LEU A 179 17.59 -14.20 13.77
#